data_87fb6dc05bef228257b2476ca4e81d41
#
_entry.id   87fb6dc05bef228257b2476ca4e81d41
#
_cell.length_a   1.000
_cell.length_b   1.000
_cell.length_c   1.000
_cell.angle_alpha   90.00
_cell.angle_beta   90.00
_cell.angle_gamma   90.00
#
_symmetry.space_group_name_H-M   'P 1'
#
loop_
_entity.id
_entity.type
_entity.pdbx_description
1 polymer ?
#
loop_
_entity_poly.entity_id
_entity_poly.type
_entity_poly.pdbx_seq_one_letter_code
_entity_poly.pdbx_strand_id
1 'polypeptide(L)'
;VATGEHSAQANRQQQVITAGVIGGLAGAALAGHRGARAAGAGAVAGAAALAACEAVARARQRPGEIPPLWARIATSAALTAPLGWAAGRVTGAGPVTVGAATGTLGGLLGIRPQKVVLGPLLGAAVGRGLAAWGRPVPASVTAAVTMAAYRVASALVFRDAQVSLLAERVAAEDLPFIVPRESRSRYVGTGYFRELAGVLGGRYVADAPDVGIVASVDDLAGPDLDPAAIDPQVREFYEHTTRFTLDIVPQWRLWVRPGYLLYRTVVARPLGQANVPMNQRETHRGIRSRIDTISSGDDGAVAVRGWIRSFADTDEPIYVGIYTTYRHGGRGYVSVGFPLPQASFTATLLPRNRPDGGLVLTSRSDLDQPGHYLAYIDPASRELTVLAVRGFAEQLDVYVRDGELRAEHAFSVFGLPFLVLHYRMHRKPASPAA
;
A
#
# COMPACT_ATOMS: atom_id res chain seq x y z
N VAL A 1 2.89 -11.45 -30.64
CA VAL A 1 1.98 -12.42 -29.98
C VAL A 1 2.77 -13.59 -29.42
N ALA A 2 3.67 -14.25 -30.16
CA ALA A 2 4.41 -15.45 -29.71
C ALA A 2 5.38 -15.19 -28.51
N THR A 3 5.95 -14.01 -28.38
CA THR A 3 6.86 -13.65 -27.25
C THR A 3 6.12 -13.46 -25.92
N GLY A 4 4.88 -12.96 -25.95
CA GLY A 4 4.05 -12.78 -24.74
C GLY A 4 3.55 -14.11 -24.15
N GLU A 5 3.20 -15.06 -24.97
CA GLU A 5 2.76 -16.39 -24.53
C GLU A 5 3.90 -17.20 -23.89
N HIS A 6 5.13 -17.09 -24.41
CA HIS A 6 6.30 -17.76 -23.85
C HIS A 6 6.67 -17.21 -22.47
N SER A 7 6.59 -15.90 -22.25
CA SER A 7 6.87 -15.28 -20.95
C SER A 7 5.80 -15.60 -19.90
N ALA A 8 4.52 -15.63 -20.27
CA ALA A 8 3.43 -16.03 -19.39
C ALA A 8 3.51 -17.50 -18.99
N GLN A 9 3.93 -18.37 -19.92
CA GLN A 9 4.13 -19.79 -19.64
C GLN A 9 5.33 -20.01 -18.72
N ALA A 10 6.44 -19.33 -18.95
CA ALA A 10 7.62 -19.38 -18.08
C ALA A 10 7.30 -18.93 -16.65
N ASN A 11 6.53 -17.85 -16.49
CA ASN A 11 6.10 -17.35 -15.18
C ASN A 11 5.19 -18.35 -14.44
N ARG A 12 4.24 -18.98 -15.12
CA ARG A 12 3.39 -20.04 -14.55
C ARG A 12 4.23 -21.22 -14.09
N GLN A 13 5.18 -21.66 -14.89
CA GLN A 13 6.06 -22.78 -14.55
C GLN A 13 6.92 -22.47 -13.33
N GLN A 14 7.48 -21.26 -13.24
CA GLN A 14 8.26 -20.82 -12.07
C GLN A 14 7.41 -20.80 -10.79
N GLN A 15 6.15 -20.40 -10.87
CA GLN A 15 5.25 -20.36 -9.71
C GLN A 15 4.90 -21.77 -9.21
N VAL A 16 4.66 -22.71 -10.12
CA VAL A 16 4.43 -24.13 -9.77
C VAL A 16 5.67 -24.74 -9.14
N ILE A 17 6.87 -24.45 -9.65
CA ILE A 17 8.13 -24.90 -9.05
C ILE A 17 8.29 -24.31 -7.64
N THR A 18 8.04 -23.03 -7.46
CA THR A 18 8.10 -22.36 -6.15
C THR A 18 7.11 -23.00 -5.16
N ALA A 19 5.88 -23.27 -5.59
CA ALA A 19 4.90 -24.00 -4.78
C ALA A 19 5.40 -25.38 -4.41
N GLY A 20 6.04 -26.11 -5.34
CA GLY A 20 6.66 -27.39 -5.06
C GLY A 20 7.73 -27.32 -3.97
N VAL A 21 8.62 -26.30 -4.04
CA VAL A 21 9.66 -26.10 -3.01
C VAL A 21 9.03 -25.81 -1.65
N ILE A 22 8.05 -24.92 -1.57
CA ILE A 22 7.32 -24.60 -0.33
C ILE A 22 6.62 -25.85 0.21
N GLY A 23 5.95 -26.60 -0.64
CA GLY A 23 5.29 -27.85 -0.28
C GLY A 23 6.26 -28.92 0.24
N GLY A 24 7.44 -29.01 -0.37
CA GLY A 24 8.51 -29.91 0.07
C GLY A 24 9.01 -29.57 1.47
N LEU A 25 9.29 -28.31 1.74
CA LEU A 25 9.69 -27.84 3.07
C LEU A 25 8.58 -28.09 4.12
N ALA A 26 7.33 -27.83 3.75
CA ALA A 26 6.18 -28.08 4.61
C ALA A 26 6.02 -29.57 4.93
N GLY A 27 6.06 -30.42 3.92
CA GLY A 27 5.94 -31.87 4.09
C GLY A 27 7.05 -32.47 4.94
N ALA A 28 8.29 -32.01 4.74
CA ALA A 28 9.42 -32.40 5.60
C ALA A 28 9.20 -31.98 7.06
N ALA A 29 8.79 -30.73 7.29
CA ALA A 29 8.52 -30.19 8.63
C ALA A 29 7.36 -30.91 9.34
N LEU A 30 6.30 -31.27 8.61
CA LEU A 30 5.13 -31.97 9.13
C LEU A 30 5.46 -33.41 9.48
N ALA A 31 6.29 -34.11 8.71
CA ALA A 31 6.62 -35.51 8.89
C ALA A 31 7.91 -35.76 9.70
N GLY A 32 8.74 -34.72 9.87
CA GLY A 32 10.09 -34.82 10.45
C GLY A 32 10.15 -35.33 11.90
N HIS A 33 9.06 -35.20 12.65
CA HIS A 33 8.97 -35.78 13.99
C HIS A 33 8.96 -37.29 14.02
N ARG A 34 8.72 -37.97 12.86
CA ARG A 34 8.73 -39.41 12.68
C ARG A 34 10.08 -39.96 12.18
N GLY A 35 11.07 -39.08 12.03
CA GLY A 35 12.42 -39.42 11.59
C GLY A 35 12.73 -39.03 10.14
N ALA A 36 14.00 -39.17 9.74
CA ALA A 36 14.53 -38.69 8.48
C ALA A 36 13.84 -39.30 7.23
N ARG A 37 13.53 -40.61 7.26
CA ARG A 37 12.82 -41.26 6.14
C ARG A 37 11.42 -40.66 5.93
N ALA A 38 10.69 -40.43 7.05
CA ALA A 38 9.36 -39.81 7.00
C ALA A 38 9.44 -38.36 6.52
N ALA A 39 10.48 -37.62 6.94
CA ALA A 39 10.72 -36.25 6.46
C ALA A 39 10.96 -36.24 4.94
N GLY A 40 11.78 -37.15 4.40
CA GLY A 40 12.03 -37.29 2.98
C GLY A 40 10.76 -37.64 2.18
N ALA A 41 9.99 -38.61 2.64
CA ALA A 41 8.71 -38.96 2.02
C ALA A 41 7.70 -37.81 2.09
N GLY A 42 7.64 -37.12 3.23
CA GLY A 42 6.82 -35.95 3.43
C GLY A 42 7.22 -34.81 2.49
N ALA A 43 8.52 -34.58 2.27
CA ALA A 43 9.01 -33.57 1.33
C ALA A 43 8.52 -33.87 -0.09
N VAL A 44 8.66 -35.09 -0.58
CA VAL A 44 8.21 -35.47 -1.93
C VAL A 44 6.68 -35.30 -2.07
N ALA A 45 5.92 -35.84 -1.10
CA ALA A 45 4.46 -35.75 -1.10
C ALA A 45 3.96 -34.30 -1.01
N GLY A 46 4.57 -33.49 -0.13
CA GLY A 46 4.23 -32.09 0.04
C GLY A 46 4.55 -31.24 -1.21
N ALA A 47 5.72 -31.50 -1.83
CA ALA A 47 6.10 -30.86 -3.08
C ALA A 47 5.09 -31.15 -4.19
N ALA A 48 4.77 -32.43 -4.40
CA ALA A 48 3.79 -32.84 -5.42
C ALA A 48 2.40 -32.27 -5.15
N ALA A 49 1.94 -32.35 -3.89
CA ALA A 49 0.60 -31.87 -3.52
C ALA A 49 0.44 -30.36 -3.73
N LEU A 50 1.41 -29.54 -3.27
CA LEU A 50 1.27 -28.09 -3.39
C LEU A 50 1.51 -27.61 -4.82
N ALA A 51 2.43 -28.24 -5.57
CA ALA A 51 2.62 -27.96 -6.99
C ALA A 51 1.34 -28.26 -7.80
N ALA A 52 0.71 -29.42 -7.53
CA ALA A 52 -0.57 -29.78 -8.18
C ALA A 52 -1.68 -28.78 -7.79
N CYS A 53 -1.75 -28.43 -6.50
CA CYS A 53 -2.69 -27.44 -5.99
C CYS A 53 -2.55 -26.10 -6.74
N GLU A 54 -1.33 -25.59 -6.87
CA GLU A 54 -1.03 -24.36 -7.61
C GLU A 54 -1.37 -24.47 -9.10
N ALA A 55 -0.99 -25.59 -9.74
CA ALA A 55 -1.29 -25.82 -11.14
C ALA A 55 -2.80 -25.83 -11.42
N VAL A 56 -3.59 -26.51 -10.57
CA VAL A 56 -5.05 -26.55 -10.69
C VAL A 56 -5.67 -25.18 -10.41
N ALA A 57 -5.16 -24.46 -9.39
CA ALA A 57 -5.65 -23.12 -9.07
C ALA A 57 -5.46 -22.19 -10.26
N ARG A 58 -4.30 -22.20 -10.89
CA ARG A 58 -3.95 -21.38 -12.05
C ARG A 58 -4.71 -21.76 -13.32
N ALA A 59 -4.92 -23.05 -13.53
CA ALA A 59 -5.70 -23.51 -14.70
C ALA A 59 -7.17 -23.03 -14.67
N ARG A 60 -7.69 -22.78 -13.46
CA ARG A 60 -9.08 -22.32 -13.25
C ARG A 60 -9.20 -20.80 -13.02
N GLN A 61 -8.08 -20.13 -12.81
CA GLN A 61 -8.04 -18.69 -12.51
C GLN A 61 -8.16 -17.89 -13.79
N ARG A 62 -9.09 -16.94 -13.82
CA ARG A 62 -9.17 -15.95 -14.89
C ARG A 62 -8.07 -14.90 -14.72
N PRO A 63 -7.63 -14.24 -15.80
CA PRO A 63 -6.72 -13.11 -15.68
C PRO A 63 -7.25 -12.07 -14.68
N GLY A 64 -6.42 -11.65 -13.72
CA GLY A 64 -6.81 -10.69 -12.70
C GLY A 64 -7.58 -11.27 -11.48
N GLU A 65 -7.94 -12.55 -11.48
CA GLU A 65 -8.57 -13.18 -10.30
C GLU A 65 -7.53 -13.57 -9.24
N ILE A 66 -7.94 -13.45 -7.97
CA ILE A 66 -7.15 -13.96 -6.84
C ILE A 66 -7.24 -15.49 -6.81
N PRO A 67 -6.17 -16.21 -6.44
CA PRO A 67 -6.25 -17.65 -6.24
C PRO A 67 -7.41 -18.04 -5.33
N PRO A 68 -8.12 -19.15 -5.61
CA PRO A 68 -9.27 -19.57 -4.84
C PRO A 68 -8.92 -19.81 -3.37
N LEU A 69 -9.90 -19.68 -2.48
CA LEU A 69 -9.69 -19.74 -1.03
C LEU A 69 -8.95 -21.00 -0.59
N TRP A 70 -9.29 -22.18 -1.16
CA TRP A 70 -8.63 -23.44 -0.83
C TRP A 70 -7.14 -23.45 -1.16
N ALA A 71 -6.72 -22.84 -2.29
CA ALA A 71 -5.31 -22.74 -2.67
C ALA A 71 -4.56 -21.82 -1.71
N ARG A 72 -5.18 -20.69 -1.33
CA ARG A 72 -4.60 -19.75 -0.35
C ARG A 72 -4.49 -20.36 1.05
N ILE A 73 -5.44 -21.20 1.46
CA ILE A 73 -5.36 -21.95 2.71
C ILE A 73 -4.18 -22.91 2.64
N ALA A 74 -4.10 -23.72 1.57
CA ALA A 74 -3.02 -24.69 1.39
C ALA A 74 -1.63 -24.04 1.41
N THR A 75 -1.43 -22.97 0.64
CA THR A 75 -0.16 -22.25 0.57
C THR A 75 0.19 -21.60 1.91
N SER A 76 -0.78 -20.97 2.59
CA SER A 76 -0.52 -20.32 3.88
C SER A 76 -0.19 -21.34 4.98
N ALA A 77 -0.88 -22.47 5.01
CA ALA A 77 -0.57 -23.54 5.95
C ALA A 77 0.80 -24.17 5.67
N ALA A 78 1.14 -24.35 4.38
CA ALA A 78 2.45 -24.86 3.98
C ALA A 78 3.60 -23.92 4.37
N LEU A 79 3.43 -22.60 4.20
CA LEU A 79 4.44 -21.62 4.61
C LEU A 79 4.66 -21.57 6.12
N THR A 80 3.62 -21.80 6.91
CA THR A 80 3.73 -21.74 8.39
C THR A 80 4.24 -23.02 9.03
N ALA A 81 4.12 -24.16 8.36
CA ALA A 81 4.61 -25.44 8.90
C ALA A 81 6.12 -25.46 9.22
N PRO A 82 7.03 -25.09 8.30
CA PRO A 82 8.46 -25.03 8.59
C PRO A 82 8.81 -23.98 9.64
N LEU A 83 8.10 -22.85 9.67
CA LEU A 83 8.27 -21.81 10.69
C LEU A 83 7.90 -22.34 12.09
N GLY A 84 6.76 -23.03 12.19
CA GLY A 84 6.34 -23.69 13.43
C GLY A 84 7.31 -24.78 13.87
N TRP A 85 7.85 -25.57 12.94
CA TRP A 85 8.88 -26.56 13.22
C TRP A 85 10.15 -25.90 13.80
N ALA A 86 10.65 -24.87 13.15
CA ALA A 86 11.85 -24.15 13.60
C ALA A 86 11.63 -23.49 14.98
N ALA A 87 10.52 -22.80 15.17
CA ALA A 87 10.15 -22.18 16.43
C ALA A 87 10.04 -23.22 17.55
N GLY A 88 9.37 -24.35 17.31
CA GLY A 88 9.25 -25.43 18.29
C GLY A 88 10.59 -26.04 18.68
N ARG A 89 11.53 -26.17 17.73
CA ARG A 89 12.90 -26.67 17.99
C ARG A 89 13.74 -25.71 18.83
N VAL A 90 13.61 -24.42 18.56
CA VAL A 90 14.42 -23.39 19.27
C VAL A 90 13.85 -23.06 20.65
N THR A 91 12.53 -22.96 20.77
CA THR A 91 11.89 -22.44 21.99
C THR A 91 11.29 -23.51 22.90
N GLY A 92 11.06 -24.71 22.39
CA GLY A 92 10.29 -25.75 23.11
C GLY A 92 8.84 -25.36 23.38
N ALA A 93 8.31 -24.32 22.69
CA ALA A 93 7.00 -23.75 22.96
C ALA A 93 5.87 -24.77 22.74
N GLY A 94 4.92 -24.79 23.65
CA GLY A 94 3.74 -25.64 23.59
C GLY A 94 2.72 -25.17 22.53
N PRO A 95 1.70 -26.03 22.23
CA PRO A 95 0.73 -25.75 21.17
C PRO A 95 -0.03 -24.43 21.32
N VAL A 96 -0.34 -24.00 22.53
CA VAL A 96 -1.03 -22.73 22.78
C VAL A 96 -0.19 -21.53 22.34
N THR A 97 1.09 -21.54 22.72
CA THR A 97 2.02 -20.47 22.37
C THR A 97 2.29 -20.43 20.86
N VAL A 98 2.54 -21.59 20.25
CA VAL A 98 2.74 -21.71 18.79
C VAL A 98 1.48 -21.28 18.05
N GLY A 99 0.30 -21.70 18.51
CA GLY A 99 -0.98 -21.31 17.94
C GLY A 99 -1.19 -19.80 18.03
N ALA A 100 -1.01 -19.20 19.22
CA ALA A 100 -1.14 -17.75 19.41
C ALA A 100 -0.18 -16.96 18.52
N ALA A 101 1.10 -17.34 18.47
CA ALA A 101 2.10 -16.70 17.63
C ALA A 101 1.76 -16.79 16.13
N THR A 102 1.34 -17.97 15.67
CA THR A 102 0.93 -18.16 14.26
C THR A 102 -0.33 -17.37 13.93
N GLY A 103 -1.31 -17.36 14.83
CA GLY A 103 -2.52 -16.55 14.67
C GLY A 103 -2.20 -15.05 14.64
N THR A 104 -1.28 -14.58 15.50
CA THR A 104 -0.80 -13.20 15.48
C THR A 104 -0.17 -12.85 14.13
N LEU A 105 0.70 -13.73 13.60
CA LEU A 105 1.29 -13.53 12.27
C LEU A 105 0.19 -13.42 11.20
N GLY A 106 -0.79 -14.31 11.20
CA GLY A 106 -1.92 -14.26 10.29
C GLY A 106 -2.73 -12.97 10.42
N GLY A 107 -2.96 -12.51 11.65
CA GLY A 107 -3.67 -11.27 11.95
C GLY A 107 -2.94 -10.01 11.48
N LEU A 108 -1.62 -9.94 11.73
CA LEU A 108 -0.77 -8.81 11.32
C LEU A 108 -0.64 -8.68 9.80
N LEU A 109 -0.66 -9.79 9.08
CA LEU A 109 -0.66 -9.80 7.60
C LEU A 109 -2.04 -9.49 7.01
N GLY A 110 -3.08 -9.38 7.84
CA GLY A 110 -4.42 -9.01 7.42
C GLY A 110 -4.56 -7.48 7.28
N ILE A 111 -5.29 -7.04 6.24
CA ILE A 111 -5.57 -5.61 5.99
C ILE A 111 -6.53 -5.04 7.06
N ARG A 112 -7.43 -5.86 7.63
CA ARG A 112 -8.43 -5.41 8.62
C ARG A 112 -7.87 -5.41 10.04
N PRO A 113 -8.01 -4.30 10.79
CA PRO A 113 -7.50 -4.21 12.16
C PRO A 113 -8.09 -5.24 13.12
N GLN A 114 -9.36 -5.61 12.92
CA GLN A 114 -10.00 -6.65 13.74
C GLN A 114 -9.30 -8.01 13.65
N LYS A 115 -8.59 -8.26 12.57
CA LYS A 115 -7.80 -9.50 12.38
C LYS A 115 -6.60 -9.57 13.31
N VAL A 116 -6.08 -8.40 13.73
CA VAL A 116 -4.98 -8.32 14.71
C VAL A 116 -5.39 -8.88 16.07
N VAL A 117 -6.66 -8.71 16.45
CA VAL A 117 -7.21 -9.26 17.71
C VAL A 117 -7.69 -10.69 17.50
N LEU A 118 -8.39 -10.96 16.39
CA LEU A 118 -8.91 -12.30 16.08
C LEU A 118 -7.79 -13.34 15.95
N GLY A 119 -6.67 -12.94 15.33
CA GLY A 119 -5.56 -13.83 15.04
C GLY A 119 -5.02 -14.56 16.27
N PRO A 120 -4.49 -13.85 17.28
CA PRO A 120 -3.94 -14.49 18.48
C PRO A 120 -5.00 -15.23 19.30
N LEU A 121 -6.21 -14.73 19.40
CA LEU A 121 -7.30 -15.39 20.13
C LEU A 121 -7.67 -16.72 19.48
N LEU A 122 -7.90 -16.72 18.17
CA LEU A 122 -8.19 -17.94 17.43
C LEU A 122 -7.01 -18.90 17.50
N GLY A 123 -5.78 -18.39 17.33
CA GLY A 123 -4.59 -19.21 17.40
C GLY A 123 -4.39 -19.89 18.76
N ALA A 124 -4.61 -19.17 19.85
CA ALA A 124 -4.57 -19.72 21.19
C ALA A 124 -5.68 -20.78 21.41
N ALA A 125 -6.90 -20.52 20.91
CA ALA A 125 -8.01 -21.47 21.00
C ALA A 125 -7.71 -22.78 20.25
N VAL A 126 -7.21 -22.68 19.01
CA VAL A 126 -6.77 -23.85 18.22
C VAL A 126 -5.65 -24.61 18.94
N GLY A 127 -4.62 -23.88 19.42
CA GLY A 127 -3.52 -24.49 20.17
C GLY A 127 -4.00 -25.21 21.44
N ARG A 128 -4.96 -24.63 22.15
CA ARG A 128 -5.56 -25.27 23.34
C ARG A 128 -6.37 -26.52 22.98
N GLY A 129 -7.15 -26.47 21.89
CA GLY A 129 -7.87 -27.66 21.39
C GLY A 129 -6.93 -28.78 21.02
N LEU A 130 -5.82 -28.47 20.33
CA LEU A 130 -4.80 -29.44 19.97
C LEU A 130 -4.07 -30.01 21.22
N ALA A 131 -3.81 -29.17 22.23
CA ALA A 131 -3.23 -29.62 23.50
C ALA A 131 -4.18 -30.58 24.27
N ALA A 132 -5.49 -30.34 24.19
CA ALA A 132 -6.51 -31.15 24.83
C ALA A 132 -6.71 -32.54 24.17
N TRP A 133 -6.15 -32.75 22.96
CA TRP A 133 -6.33 -34.03 22.22
C TRP A 133 -5.61 -35.22 22.86
N GLY A 134 -4.87 -35.02 23.97
CA GLY A 134 -4.21 -36.11 24.72
C GLY A 134 -2.99 -36.74 24.04
N ARG A 135 -2.56 -36.24 22.87
CA ARG A 135 -1.34 -36.65 22.17
C ARG A 135 -0.45 -35.43 21.89
N PRO A 136 0.88 -35.60 21.98
CA PRO A 136 1.79 -34.49 21.66
C PRO A 136 1.66 -34.11 20.18
N VAL A 137 1.17 -32.89 19.91
CA VAL A 137 1.04 -32.37 18.56
C VAL A 137 2.31 -31.56 18.22
N PRO A 138 3.00 -31.91 17.11
CA PRO A 138 4.18 -31.17 16.68
C PRO A 138 3.87 -29.69 16.40
N ALA A 139 4.83 -28.81 16.70
CA ALA A 139 4.67 -27.37 16.50
C ALA A 139 4.41 -27.01 15.02
N SER A 140 4.99 -27.75 14.06
CA SER A 140 4.71 -27.63 12.63
C SER A 140 3.23 -27.87 12.29
N VAL A 141 2.65 -28.91 12.87
CA VAL A 141 1.21 -29.25 12.67
C VAL A 141 0.35 -28.18 13.32
N THR A 142 0.69 -27.76 14.55
CA THR A 142 -0.02 -26.69 15.25
C THR A 142 -0.05 -25.40 14.42
N ALA A 143 1.09 -25.00 13.87
CA ALA A 143 1.17 -23.78 13.05
C ALA A 143 0.35 -23.91 11.76
N ALA A 144 0.47 -25.02 11.03
CA ALA A 144 -0.29 -25.24 9.79
C ALA A 144 -1.80 -25.25 10.02
N VAL A 145 -2.28 -26.00 11.04
CA VAL A 145 -3.70 -26.07 11.41
C VAL A 145 -4.23 -24.72 11.86
N THR A 146 -3.46 -24.00 12.69
CA THR A 146 -3.83 -22.65 13.13
C THR A 146 -3.98 -21.68 11.96
N MET A 147 -3.03 -21.68 11.02
CA MET A 147 -3.12 -20.81 9.86
C MET A 147 -4.29 -21.18 8.94
N ALA A 148 -4.54 -22.47 8.73
CA ALA A 148 -5.70 -22.93 7.97
C ALA A 148 -7.01 -22.51 8.63
N ALA A 149 -7.16 -22.75 9.95
CA ALA A 149 -8.33 -22.33 10.72
C ALA A 149 -8.53 -20.81 10.69
N TYR A 150 -7.43 -20.04 10.82
CA TYR A 150 -7.47 -18.58 10.72
C TYR A 150 -7.96 -18.11 9.34
N ARG A 151 -7.49 -18.72 8.26
CA ARG A 151 -7.95 -18.39 6.89
C ARG A 151 -9.43 -18.67 6.71
N VAL A 152 -9.90 -19.81 7.20
CA VAL A 152 -11.33 -20.17 7.14
C VAL A 152 -12.16 -19.22 7.98
N ALA A 153 -11.80 -19.02 9.25
CA ALA A 153 -12.53 -18.11 10.14
C ALA A 153 -12.56 -16.67 9.60
N SER A 154 -11.43 -16.19 9.10
CA SER A 154 -11.33 -14.87 8.47
C SER A 154 -12.28 -14.73 7.27
N ALA A 155 -12.37 -15.76 6.42
CA ALA A 155 -13.26 -15.76 5.27
C ALA A 155 -14.74 -15.78 5.67
N LEU A 156 -15.09 -16.53 6.72
CA LEU A 156 -16.47 -16.65 7.22
C LEU A 156 -16.92 -15.41 7.98
N VAL A 157 -16.09 -14.91 8.91
CA VAL A 157 -16.44 -13.78 9.79
C VAL A 157 -16.52 -12.47 9.02
N PHE A 158 -15.53 -12.22 8.18
CA PHE A 158 -15.45 -10.92 7.50
C PHE A 158 -16.18 -10.91 6.17
N ARG A 159 -16.63 -12.08 5.69
CA ARG A 159 -17.22 -12.20 4.33
C ARG A 159 -16.52 -11.26 3.37
N ASP A 160 -15.18 -11.17 3.53
CA ASP A 160 -14.41 -10.37 2.60
C ASP A 160 -14.87 -10.85 1.23
N ALA A 161 -15.79 -10.12 0.59
CA ALA A 161 -15.84 -10.08 -0.84
C ALA A 161 -14.36 -9.86 -1.14
N GLN A 162 -13.67 -10.98 -1.35
CA GLN A 162 -12.21 -11.02 -1.49
C GLN A 162 -11.96 -9.96 -2.48
N VAL A 163 -11.17 -8.94 -2.14
CA VAL A 163 -10.92 -7.81 -2.96
C VAL A 163 -11.01 -8.35 -4.35
N SER A 164 -12.20 -8.19 -4.94
CA SER A 164 -12.45 -8.57 -6.30
C SER A 164 -11.53 -7.60 -6.99
N LEU A 165 -10.33 -8.08 -7.30
CA LEU A 165 -9.40 -7.39 -8.14
C LEU A 165 -10.09 -7.45 -9.49
N LEU A 166 -11.12 -6.64 -9.66
CA LEU A 166 -11.63 -6.28 -10.96
C LEU A 166 -10.49 -5.51 -11.59
N ALA A 167 -9.59 -6.29 -12.21
CA ALA A 167 -8.62 -5.78 -13.13
C ALA A 167 -9.43 -5.30 -14.34
N GLU A 168 -9.92 -4.08 -14.29
CA GLU A 168 -10.37 -3.39 -15.48
C GLU A 168 -9.10 -3.07 -16.26
N ARG A 169 -8.95 -3.68 -17.43
CA ARG A 169 -7.92 -3.28 -18.38
C ARG A 169 -8.39 -1.99 -19.00
N VAL A 170 -7.70 -0.92 -18.68
CA VAL A 170 -7.99 0.42 -19.19
C VAL A 170 -6.77 0.92 -19.95
N ALA A 171 -6.97 1.58 -21.08
CA ALA A 171 -5.89 2.24 -21.79
C ALA A 171 -5.28 3.34 -20.87
N ALA A 172 -3.96 3.55 -20.95
CA ALA A 172 -3.28 4.51 -20.08
C ALA A 172 -3.78 5.95 -20.30
N GLU A 173 -4.20 6.25 -21.53
CA GLU A 173 -4.80 7.54 -21.94
C GLU A 173 -6.19 7.79 -21.33
N ASP A 174 -6.92 6.73 -20.99
CA ASP A 174 -8.26 6.82 -20.39
C ASP A 174 -8.23 7.01 -18.87
N LEU A 175 -7.05 6.97 -18.26
CA LEU A 175 -6.92 7.16 -16.83
C LEU A 175 -6.85 8.65 -16.48
N PRO A 176 -7.60 9.07 -15.45
CA PRO A 176 -7.58 10.46 -14.97
C PRO A 176 -6.29 10.83 -14.22
N PHE A 177 -5.32 9.93 -14.14
CA PHE A 177 -4.07 10.13 -13.42
C PHE A 177 -2.89 9.56 -14.22
N ILE A 178 -1.70 10.14 -13.99
CA ILE A 178 -0.48 9.71 -14.66
C ILE A 178 0.04 8.43 -14.04
N VAL A 179 0.15 7.39 -14.86
CA VAL A 179 0.83 6.14 -14.49
C VAL A 179 2.19 6.12 -15.15
N PRO A 180 3.27 5.97 -14.40
CA PRO A 180 4.60 5.79 -14.99
C PRO A 180 4.61 4.54 -15.85
N ARG A 181 4.88 4.69 -17.14
CA ARG A 181 4.84 3.57 -18.09
C ARG A 181 5.94 2.53 -17.85
N GLU A 182 7.09 2.98 -17.34
CA GLU A 182 8.22 2.10 -17.00
C GLU A 182 9.02 2.72 -15.86
N SER A 183 9.30 1.94 -14.82
CA SER A 183 10.33 2.27 -13.85
C SER A 183 11.56 1.40 -14.12
N ARG A 184 12.68 2.02 -14.41
CA ARG A 184 13.97 1.32 -14.59
C ARG A 184 14.61 0.94 -13.25
N SER A 185 14.15 1.55 -12.16
CA SER A 185 14.66 1.36 -10.82
C SER A 185 13.59 0.73 -9.92
N ARG A 186 14.03 -0.15 -9.01
CA ARG A 186 13.18 -0.63 -7.91
C ARG A 186 13.08 0.36 -6.76
N TYR A 187 13.84 1.43 -6.82
CA TYR A 187 13.89 2.50 -5.82
C TYR A 187 13.26 3.76 -6.39
N VAL A 188 12.23 4.28 -5.73
CA VAL A 188 11.56 5.52 -6.13
C VAL A 188 12.41 6.72 -5.78
N GLY A 189 12.54 7.06 -4.51
CA GLY A 189 13.44 8.09 -4.02
C GLY A 189 13.19 9.51 -4.53
N THR A 190 14.03 10.44 -4.07
CA THR A 190 13.90 11.88 -4.37
C THR A 190 14.26 12.27 -5.81
N GLY A 191 14.86 11.35 -6.59
CA GLY A 191 15.22 11.53 -8.00
C GLY A 191 14.16 11.10 -9.01
N TYR A 192 13.05 10.53 -8.54
CA TYR A 192 12.04 9.92 -9.40
C TYR A 192 11.49 10.84 -10.50
N PHE A 193 11.23 12.12 -10.19
CA PHE A 193 10.67 13.05 -11.18
C PHE A 193 11.58 13.36 -12.35
N ARG A 194 12.90 13.32 -12.15
CA ARG A 194 13.86 13.47 -13.25
C ARG A 194 13.78 12.29 -14.22
N GLU A 195 13.64 11.08 -13.70
CA GLU A 195 13.47 9.88 -14.52
C GLU A 195 12.13 9.91 -15.25
N LEU A 196 11.05 10.30 -14.54
CA LEU A 196 9.71 10.43 -15.11
C LEU A 196 9.68 11.45 -16.27
N ALA A 197 10.35 12.58 -16.13
CA ALA A 197 10.43 13.58 -17.18
C ALA A 197 11.08 13.02 -18.46
N GLY A 198 12.13 12.20 -18.29
CA GLY A 198 12.77 11.50 -19.41
C GLY A 198 11.82 10.51 -20.12
N VAL A 199 10.95 9.83 -19.38
CA VAL A 199 9.95 8.92 -19.95
C VAL A 199 8.84 9.67 -20.67
N LEU A 200 8.38 10.79 -20.11
CA LEU A 200 7.33 11.63 -20.68
C LEU A 200 7.81 12.54 -21.82
N GLY A 201 9.13 12.67 -22.01
CA GLY A 201 9.70 13.61 -22.97
C GLY A 201 9.49 15.08 -22.59
N GLY A 202 9.24 15.35 -21.30
CA GLY A 202 8.94 16.70 -20.80
C GLY A 202 10.18 17.41 -20.23
N ARG A 203 10.08 18.74 -20.11
CA ARG A 203 11.10 19.58 -19.47
C ARG A 203 10.97 19.47 -17.95
N TYR A 204 12.02 19.02 -17.29
CA TYR A 204 12.11 18.89 -15.83
C TYR A 204 12.68 20.17 -15.19
N VAL A 205 12.05 20.63 -14.11
CA VAL A 205 12.56 21.68 -13.23
C VAL A 205 12.53 21.15 -11.80
N ALA A 206 13.72 21.04 -11.19
CA ALA A 206 13.85 20.67 -9.78
C ALA A 206 13.57 21.88 -8.89
N ASP A 207 12.92 21.63 -7.74
CA ASP A 207 12.62 22.65 -6.72
C ASP A 207 12.07 23.94 -7.35
N ALA A 208 11.03 23.78 -8.17
CA ALA A 208 10.46 24.85 -8.97
C ALA A 208 9.97 25.99 -8.05
N PRO A 209 10.40 27.22 -8.30
CA PRO A 209 9.99 28.36 -7.47
C PRO A 209 8.51 28.70 -7.68
N ASP A 210 7.88 29.12 -6.61
CA ASP A 210 6.51 29.70 -6.62
C ASP A 210 5.44 28.83 -7.31
N VAL A 211 5.47 27.52 -7.04
CA VAL A 211 4.47 26.58 -7.53
C VAL A 211 3.69 25.92 -6.41
N GLY A 212 2.44 25.59 -6.71
CA GLY A 212 1.56 24.84 -5.83
C GLY A 212 1.34 23.39 -6.28
N ILE A 213 0.60 22.65 -5.47
CA ILE A 213 0.15 21.30 -5.80
C ILE A 213 -0.99 21.29 -6.82
N VAL A 214 -1.68 22.40 -7.01
CA VAL A 214 -2.64 22.66 -8.10
C VAL A 214 -2.23 23.90 -8.88
N ALA A 215 -2.71 24.05 -10.10
CA ALA A 215 -2.48 25.24 -10.89
C ALA A 215 -3.36 26.41 -10.40
N SER A 216 -4.65 26.13 -10.21
CA SER A 216 -5.62 27.03 -9.62
C SER A 216 -6.66 26.23 -8.85
N VAL A 217 -7.12 26.75 -7.73
CA VAL A 217 -8.27 26.22 -6.98
C VAL A 217 -9.56 26.32 -7.82
N ASP A 218 -9.63 27.25 -8.77
CA ASP A 218 -10.78 27.40 -9.66
C ASP A 218 -10.96 26.20 -10.59
N ASP A 219 -9.89 25.48 -10.92
CA ASP A 219 -9.95 24.23 -11.72
C ASP A 219 -10.75 23.12 -10.98
N LEU A 220 -10.87 23.24 -9.67
CA LEU A 220 -11.55 22.28 -8.81
C LEU A 220 -13.04 22.60 -8.62
N ALA A 221 -13.53 23.71 -9.17
CA ALA A 221 -14.92 24.16 -9.02
C ALA A 221 -15.94 23.10 -9.42
N GLY A 222 -17.04 23.04 -8.68
CA GLY A 222 -18.12 22.09 -8.95
C GLY A 222 -19.25 22.20 -7.92
N PRO A 223 -20.23 21.31 -7.96
CA PRO A 223 -21.35 21.31 -7.00
C PRO A 223 -20.91 21.18 -5.54
N ASP A 224 -19.75 20.58 -5.29
CA ASP A 224 -19.22 20.31 -3.94
C ASP A 224 -18.21 21.38 -3.48
N LEU A 225 -17.69 22.21 -4.41
CA LEU A 225 -16.72 23.24 -4.13
C LEU A 225 -17.02 24.55 -4.88
N ASP A 226 -17.28 25.60 -4.11
CA ASP A 226 -17.24 27.00 -4.56
C ASP A 226 -15.87 27.59 -4.23
N PRO A 227 -15.01 27.87 -5.22
CA PRO A 227 -13.70 28.44 -4.99
C PRO A 227 -13.73 29.84 -4.36
N ALA A 228 -14.81 30.61 -4.57
CA ALA A 228 -14.94 31.94 -3.99
C ALA A 228 -15.12 31.93 -2.46
N ALA A 229 -15.58 30.80 -1.91
CA ALA A 229 -15.74 30.62 -0.48
C ALA A 229 -14.46 30.13 0.25
N ILE A 230 -13.36 29.94 -0.47
CA ILE A 230 -12.09 29.49 0.12
C ILE A 230 -11.30 30.68 0.67
N ASP A 231 -10.82 30.52 1.90
CA ASP A 231 -9.95 31.49 2.57
C ASP A 231 -8.70 31.77 1.70
N PRO A 232 -8.28 33.05 1.54
CA PRO A 232 -7.13 33.40 0.72
C PRO A 232 -5.83 32.72 1.11
N GLN A 233 -5.58 32.44 2.40
CA GLN A 233 -4.38 31.72 2.84
C GLN A 233 -4.43 30.24 2.45
N VAL A 234 -5.62 29.64 2.49
CA VAL A 234 -5.81 28.24 2.03
C VAL A 234 -5.61 28.18 0.52
N ARG A 235 -6.17 29.13 -0.24
CA ARG A 235 -5.97 29.22 -1.69
C ARG A 235 -4.48 29.41 -2.01
N GLU A 236 -3.78 30.35 -1.34
CA GLU A 236 -2.35 30.58 -1.54
C GLU A 236 -1.53 29.31 -1.27
N PHE A 237 -1.87 28.55 -0.25
CA PHE A 237 -1.18 27.30 0.04
C PHE A 237 -1.31 26.29 -1.11
N TYR A 238 -2.48 26.12 -1.69
CA TYR A 238 -2.68 25.17 -2.79
C TYR A 238 -2.02 25.62 -4.10
N GLU A 239 -2.09 26.91 -4.41
CA GLU A 239 -1.58 27.49 -5.66
C GLU A 239 -0.08 27.81 -5.58
N HIS A 240 0.46 28.00 -4.37
CA HIS A 240 1.84 28.41 -4.10
C HIS A 240 2.46 27.66 -2.91
N THR A 241 2.31 26.34 -2.88
CA THR A 241 2.74 25.48 -1.75
C THR A 241 4.23 25.66 -1.39
N THR A 242 5.08 25.97 -2.37
CA THR A 242 6.53 26.17 -2.15
C THR A 242 6.84 27.41 -1.31
N ARG A 243 5.91 28.34 -1.12
CA ARG A 243 6.05 29.49 -0.20
C ARG A 243 5.95 29.10 1.28
N PHE A 244 5.59 27.87 1.58
CA PHE A 244 5.34 27.42 2.95
C PHE A 244 6.34 26.36 3.41
N THR A 245 6.62 26.38 4.72
CA THR A 245 7.21 25.26 5.47
C THR A 245 6.12 24.52 6.21
N LEU A 246 6.31 23.22 6.42
CA LEU A 246 5.32 22.35 7.05
C LEU A 246 5.95 21.63 8.24
N ASP A 247 5.42 21.88 9.43
CA ASP A 247 5.69 21.08 10.61
C ASP A 247 4.66 19.96 10.71
N ILE A 248 5.13 18.73 10.90
CA ILE A 248 4.29 17.53 10.88
C ILE A 248 4.33 16.87 12.25
N VAL A 249 3.16 16.61 12.83
CA VAL A 249 2.98 15.81 14.02
C VAL A 249 2.19 14.55 13.70
N PRO A 250 2.83 13.38 13.58
CA PRO A 250 2.16 12.13 13.28
C PRO A 250 1.53 11.52 14.54
N GLN A 251 0.25 11.14 14.43
CA GLN A 251 -0.49 10.43 15.47
C GLN A 251 -0.89 9.04 14.96
N TRP A 252 -0.03 8.08 15.21
CA TRP A 252 -0.29 6.67 14.89
C TRP A 252 -1.11 6.00 16.00
N ARG A 253 -2.15 5.28 15.63
CA ARG A 253 -2.88 4.41 16.57
C ARG A 253 -1.99 3.24 16.99
N LEU A 254 -2.10 2.82 18.26
CA LEU A 254 -1.20 1.80 18.85
C LEU A 254 -1.27 0.46 18.09
N TRP A 255 -2.47 0.06 17.67
CA TRP A 255 -2.69 -1.23 17.01
C TRP A 255 -1.99 -1.38 15.66
N VAL A 256 -1.69 -0.28 14.95
CA VAL A 256 -1.04 -0.34 13.64
C VAL A 256 0.48 -0.25 13.71
N ARG A 257 1.03 0.27 14.81
CA ARG A 257 2.48 0.53 14.95
C ARG A 257 3.37 -0.68 14.67
N PRO A 258 3.10 -1.90 15.17
CA PRO A 258 3.95 -3.06 14.90
C PRO A 258 3.95 -3.43 13.40
N GLY A 259 2.77 -3.41 12.77
CA GLY A 259 2.64 -3.68 11.34
C GLY A 259 3.33 -2.60 10.49
N TYR A 260 3.23 -1.34 10.90
CA TYR A 260 3.90 -0.25 10.19
C TYR A 260 5.43 -0.30 10.34
N LEU A 261 5.97 -0.67 11.51
CA LEU A 261 7.41 -0.87 11.68
C LEU A 261 7.96 -1.95 10.75
N LEU A 262 7.24 -3.06 10.62
CA LEU A 262 7.59 -4.12 9.68
C LEU A 262 7.53 -3.61 8.22
N TYR A 263 6.42 -2.98 7.84
CA TYR A 263 6.26 -2.37 6.52
C TYR A 263 7.37 -1.36 6.21
N ARG A 264 7.67 -0.48 7.15
CA ARG A 264 8.70 0.54 7.00
C ARG A 264 10.08 -0.04 6.73
N THR A 265 10.43 -1.11 7.45
CA THR A 265 11.74 -1.75 7.33
C THR A 265 11.88 -2.58 6.05
N VAL A 266 10.84 -3.35 5.70
CA VAL A 266 10.88 -4.33 4.62
C VAL A 266 10.48 -3.72 3.28
N VAL A 267 9.62 -2.69 3.29
CA VAL A 267 9.02 -2.13 2.07
C VAL A 267 9.37 -0.65 1.89
N ALA A 268 8.97 0.22 2.83
CA ALA A 268 9.02 1.66 2.61
C ALA A 268 10.45 2.18 2.39
N ARG A 269 11.39 1.81 3.26
CA ARG A 269 12.80 2.23 3.13
C ARG A 269 13.50 1.63 1.92
N PRO A 270 13.44 0.30 1.66
CA PRO A 270 14.01 -0.27 0.45
C PRO A 270 13.42 0.29 -0.84
N LEU A 271 12.16 0.72 -0.80
CA LEU A 271 11.46 1.30 -1.94
C LEU A 271 11.75 2.80 -2.12
N GLY A 272 12.13 3.50 -1.04
CA GLY A 272 12.27 4.95 -1.03
C GLY A 272 10.94 5.69 -1.17
N GLN A 273 9.87 5.15 -0.54
CA GLN A 273 8.52 5.68 -0.65
C GLN A 273 7.69 5.38 0.60
N ALA A 274 6.83 6.32 1.00
CA ALA A 274 5.88 6.19 2.12
C ALA A 274 6.53 5.84 3.49
N ASN A 275 7.71 6.44 3.76
CA ASN A 275 8.46 6.28 5.01
C ASN A 275 8.06 7.38 6.01
N VAL A 276 6.79 7.39 6.40
CA VAL A 276 6.21 8.41 7.29
C VAL A 276 6.84 8.33 8.69
N PRO A 277 7.19 9.47 9.33
CA PRO A 277 7.73 9.49 10.70
C PRO A 277 6.80 8.78 11.69
N MET A 278 7.39 8.01 12.63
CA MET A 278 6.64 7.28 13.65
C MET A 278 6.22 8.14 14.83
N ASN A 279 7.00 9.17 15.10
CA ASN A 279 6.83 10.01 16.28
C ASN A 279 7.47 11.39 16.07
N GLN A 280 7.23 12.27 17.02
CA GLN A 280 7.72 13.65 16.98
C GLN A 280 9.26 13.74 17.04
N ARG A 281 9.95 12.76 17.67
CA ARG A 281 11.42 12.75 17.69
C ARG A 281 12.00 12.62 16.29
N GLU A 282 11.36 11.83 15.43
CA GLU A 282 11.81 11.68 14.04
C GLU A 282 11.54 12.93 13.20
N THR A 283 10.48 13.69 13.51
CA THR A 283 10.20 14.95 12.83
C THR A 283 11.21 16.05 13.21
N HIS A 284 11.86 15.95 14.38
CA HIS A 284 12.94 16.87 14.76
C HIS A 284 14.21 16.75 13.88
N ARG A 285 14.32 15.70 13.06
CA ARG A 285 15.36 15.61 12.01
C ARG A 285 15.22 16.68 10.93
N GLY A 286 14.12 17.42 10.99
CA GLY A 286 13.70 18.37 9.96
C GLY A 286 13.12 17.68 8.72
N ILE A 287 12.22 18.36 8.06
CA ILE A 287 11.62 17.88 6.81
C ILE A 287 11.89 18.90 5.71
N ARG A 288 12.59 18.44 4.67
CA ARG A 288 12.72 19.20 3.42
C ARG A 288 11.49 18.93 2.58
N SER A 289 10.90 19.97 2.05
CA SER A 289 9.73 19.91 1.18
C SER A 289 10.02 20.74 -0.07
N ARG A 290 9.91 20.12 -1.24
CA ARG A 290 10.07 20.78 -2.54
C ARG A 290 9.04 20.28 -3.54
N ILE A 291 8.78 21.06 -4.57
CA ILE A 291 7.96 20.64 -5.71
C ILE A 291 8.84 20.66 -6.96
N ASP A 292 9.00 19.50 -7.57
CA ASP A 292 9.59 19.36 -8.90
C ASP A 292 8.46 19.43 -9.95
N THR A 293 8.72 20.01 -11.10
CA THR A 293 7.71 20.13 -12.17
C THR A 293 8.20 19.50 -13.47
N ILE A 294 7.23 18.97 -14.23
CA ILE A 294 7.45 18.52 -15.59
C ILE A 294 6.46 19.27 -16.48
N SER A 295 6.99 19.96 -17.48
CA SER A 295 6.19 20.66 -18.48
C SER A 295 6.21 19.85 -19.77
N SER A 296 5.03 19.67 -20.39
CA SER A 296 4.87 19.05 -21.70
C SER A 296 4.45 20.09 -22.73
N GLY A 297 5.05 20.05 -23.92
CA GLY A 297 4.74 20.96 -25.01
C GLY A 297 5.59 22.24 -25.04
N ASP A 298 5.40 23.02 -26.13
CA ASP A 298 6.16 24.24 -26.41
C ASP A 298 5.69 25.45 -25.58
N ASP A 299 4.48 25.36 -25.01
CA ASP A 299 3.88 26.42 -24.17
C ASP A 299 4.45 26.49 -22.76
N GLY A 300 5.23 25.48 -22.36
CA GLY A 300 5.84 25.41 -21.03
C GLY A 300 4.86 25.18 -19.88
N ALA A 301 3.58 24.86 -20.17
CA ALA A 301 2.57 24.60 -19.16
C ALA A 301 2.98 23.41 -18.28
N VAL A 302 2.84 23.57 -16.96
CA VAL A 302 3.18 22.50 -16.01
C VAL A 302 2.13 21.40 -16.05
N ALA A 303 2.49 20.24 -16.63
CA ALA A 303 1.61 19.08 -16.75
C ALA A 303 1.60 18.23 -15.48
N VAL A 304 2.76 18.12 -14.78
CA VAL A 304 2.92 17.26 -13.60
C VAL A 304 3.63 18.03 -12.49
N ARG A 305 3.11 17.93 -11.29
CA ARG A 305 3.70 18.47 -10.07
C ARG A 305 4.10 17.32 -9.15
N GLY A 306 5.37 17.27 -8.81
CA GLY A 306 5.96 16.28 -7.93
C GLY A 306 6.26 16.84 -6.56
N TRP A 307 5.43 16.54 -5.56
CA TRP A 307 5.72 16.95 -4.21
C TRP A 307 6.59 15.91 -3.51
N ILE A 308 7.82 16.30 -3.19
CA ILE A 308 8.84 15.45 -2.59
C ILE A 308 9.10 15.92 -1.18
N ARG A 309 9.03 15.00 -0.24
CA ARG A 309 9.42 15.23 1.15
C ARG A 309 10.51 14.24 1.53
N SER A 310 11.55 14.74 2.19
CA SER A 310 12.67 13.95 2.70
C SER A 310 13.10 14.44 4.07
N PHE A 311 13.82 13.61 4.83
CA PHE A 311 14.46 14.06 6.05
C PHE A 311 15.60 15.02 5.70
N ALA A 312 15.66 16.18 6.39
CA ALA A 312 16.60 17.24 6.05
C ALA A 312 18.06 16.86 6.30
N ASP A 313 18.32 15.96 7.26
CA ASP A 313 19.63 15.50 7.66
C ASP A 313 20.28 14.48 6.70
N THR A 314 19.46 13.64 6.03
CA THR A 314 19.96 12.52 5.23
C THR A 314 19.42 12.51 3.80
N ASP A 315 18.48 13.37 3.47
CA ASP A 315 17.68 13.36 2.24
C ASP A 315 16.95 12.00 2.00
N GLU A 316 16.79 11.19 3.06
CA GLU A 316 16.02 9.95 2.99
C GLU A 316 14.56 10.28 2.65
N PRO A 317 13.98 9.70 1.59
CA PRO A 317 12.65 10.05 1.16
C PRO A 317 11.61 9.63 2.20
N ILE A 318 10.71 10.55 2.53
CA ILE A 318 9.53 10.28 3.33
C ILE A 318 8.36 9.98 2.39
N TYR A 319 8.26 10.74 1.30
CA TYR A 319 7.10 10.76 0.45
C TYR A 319 7.43 11.38 -0.90
N VAL A 320 7.01 10.72 -1.97
CA VAL A 320 7.10 11.20 -3.34
C VAL A 320 5.70 11.12 -3.95
N GLY A 321 5.06 12.24 -4.20
CA GLY A 321 3.68 12.30 -4.69
C GLY A 321 3.57 13.02 -6.02
N ILE A 322 2.84 12.42 -6.96
CA ILE A 322 2.49 13.01 -8.25
C ILE A 322 1.13 13.67 -8.09
N TYR A 323 1.05 14.97 -8.28
CA TYR A 323 -0.18 15.76 -8.20
C TYR A 323 -0.65 16.14 -9.59
N THR A 324 -1.88 15.82 -9.90
CA THR A 324 -2.59 16.21 -11.11
C THR A 324 -4.03 16.60 -10.76
N THR A 325 -4.65 17.41 -11.59
CA THR A 325 -6.07 17.76 -11.49
C THR A 325 -6.76 17.36 -12.78
N TYR A 326 -8.02 16.98 -12.67
CA TYR A 326 -8.85 16.67 -13.83
C TYR A 326 -10.32 16.99 -13.54
N ARG A 327 -11.14 17.07 -14.59
CA ARG A 327 -12.58 17.29 -14.45
C ARG A 327 -13.37 16.10 -14.98
N HIS A 328 -14.40 15.72 -14.22
CA HIS A 328 -15.34 14.68 -14.62
C HIS A 328 -16.74 14.99 -14.07
N GLY A 329 -17.78 14.83 -14.91
CA GLY A 329 -19.16 15.07 -14.47
C GLY A 329 -19.43 16.46 -13.90
N GLY A 330 -18.77 17.50 -14.41
CA GLY A 330 -18.91 18.88 -13.94
C GLY A 330 -18.18 19.19 -12.63
N ARG A 331 -17.36 18.28 -12.10
CA ARG A 331 -16.57 18.40 -10.88
C ARG A 331 -15.09 18.39 -11.17
N GLY A 332 -14.31 19.16 -10.42
CA GLY A 332 -12.87 19.03 -10.36
C GLY A 332 -12.44 17.99 -9.33
N TYR A 333 -11.34 17.29 -9.58
CA TYR A 333 -10.74 16.31 -8.69
C TYR A 333 -9.24 16.54 -8.57
N VAL A 334 -8.69 16.22 -7.40
CA VAL A 334 -7.24 16.14 -7.18
C VAL A 334 -6.83 14.68 -7.20
N SER A 335 -5.89 14.33 -8.06
CA SER A 335 -5.28 13.01 -8.10
C SER A 335 -3.88 13.05 -7.49
N VAL A 336 -3.62 12.18 -6.54
CA VAL A 336 -2.31 12.05 -5.87
C VAL A 336 -1.78 10.65 -6.10
N GLY A 337 -0.82 10.54 -7.00
CA GLY A 337 -0.16 9.27 -7.31
C GLY A 337 1.07 9.05 -6.43
N PHE A 338 1.17 7.86 -5.86
CA PHE A 338 2.37 7.39 -5.16
C PHE A 338 3.07 6.39 -6.07
N PRO A 339 4.15 6.79 -6.75
CA PRO A 339 4.86 5.89 -7.64
C PRO A 339 5.46 4.71 -6.88
N LEU A 340 5.35 3.55 -7.49
CA LEU A 340 5.94 2.28 -7.07
C LEU A 340 6.65 1.68 -8.28
N PRO A 341 7.58 0.74 -8.13
CA PRO A 341 8.17 0.04 -9.27
C PRO A 341 7.07 -0.63 -10.12
N GLN A 342 6.94 -0.23 -11.38
CA GLN A 342 5.96 -0.74 -12.35
C GLN A 342 4.49 -0.58 -11.93
N ALA A 343 4.23 0.27 -10.92
CA ALA A 343 2.89 0.51 -10.40
C ALA A 343 2.75 1.95 -9.89
N SER A 344 1.52 2.36 -9.63
CA SER A 344 1.20 3.58 -8.90
C SER A 344 0.04 3.29 -7.95
N PHE A 345 0.18 3.71 -6.70
CA PHE A 345 -0.95 3.77 -5.78
C PHE A 345 -1.50 5.19 -5.82
N THR A 346 -2.70 5.36 -6.32
CA THR A 346 -3.28 6.68 -6.59
C THR A 346 -4.52 6.91 -5.75
N ALA A 347 -4.58 8.08 -5.11
CA ALA A 347 -5.77 8.61 -4.47
C ALA A 347 -6.45 9.62 -5.39
N THR A 348 -7.72 9.45 -5.66
CA THR A 348 -8.57 10.47 -6.29
C THR A 348 -9.44 11.10 -5.21
N LEU A 349 -9.29 12.40 -5.04
CA LEU A 349 -9.89 13.16 -3.96
C LEU A 349 -10.92 14.14 -4.49
N LEU A 350 -12.12 14.13 -3.87
CA LEU A 350 -13.17 15.11 -4.10
C LEU A 350 -12.92 16.34 -3.23
N PRO A 351 -12.77 17.53 -3.82
CA PRO A 351 -12.68 18.76 -3.05
C PRO A 351 -14.07 19.21 -2.58
N ARG A 352 -14.13 19.74 -1.36
CA ARG A 352 -15.35 20.30 -0.75
C ARG A 352 -15.02 21.55 0.04
N ASN A 353 -15.99 22.49 0.10
CA ASN A 353 -15.90 23.59 1.05
C ASN A 353 -16.01 23.09 2.48
N ARG A 354 -15.23 23.71 3.36
CA ARG A 354 -15.38 23.64 4.79
C ARG A 354 -16.10 24.90 5.29
N PRO A 355 -17.00 24.83 6.30
CA PRO A 355 -17.80 25.99 6.72
C PRO A 355 -16.99 27.21 7.17
N ASP A 356 -15.74 27.03 7.58
CA ASP A 356 -14.82 28.07 8.04
C ASP A 356 -13.92 28.64 6.92
N GLY A 357 -14.26 28.44 5.66
CA GLY A 357 -13.46 28.86 4.51
C GLY A 357 -12.32 27.91 4.16
N GLY A 358 -12.19 26.79 4.86
CA GLY A 358 -11.20 25.77 4.55
C GLY A 358 -11.57 24.93 3.34
N LEU A 359 -10.61 24.10 2.90
CA LEU A 359 -10.77 23.13 1.82
C LEU A 359 -10.61 21.71 2.37
N VAL A 360 -11.55 20.85 2.05
CA VAL A 360 -11.49 19.40 2.33
C VAL A 360 -11.20 18.66 1.04
N LEU A 361 -10.19 17.80 1.04
CA LEU A 361 -9.97 16.79 0.00
C LEU A 361 -10.28 15.43 0.59
N THR A 362 -11.22 14.68 0.02
CA THR A 362 -11.62 13.38 0.57
C THR A 362 -11.78 12.31 -0.50
N SER A 363 -11.34 11.10 -0.18
CA SER A 363 -11.63 9.91 -0.97
C SER A 363 -12.97 9.26 -0.62
N ARG A 364 -13.66 9.77 0.42
CA ARG A 364 -14.97 9.26 0.87
C ARG A 364 -16.08 9.94 0.08
N SER A 365 -16.75 9.19 -0.76
CA SER A 365 -17.87 9.68 -1.56
C SER A 365 -18.68 8.51 -2.08
N ASP A 366 -19.94 8.78 -2.41
CA ASP A 366 -20.82 7.86 -3.14
C ASP A 366 -20.66 8.00 -4.67
N LEU A 367 -19.79 8.91 -5.12
CA LEU A 367 -19.44 9.08 -6.52
C LEU A 367 -18.42 8.01 -6.97
N ASP A 368 -18.38 7.71 -8.26
CA ASP A 368 -17.53 6.66 -8.81
C ASP A 368 -16.04 7.03 -8.86
N GLN A 369 -15.70 8.32 -8.96
CA GLN A 369 -14.32 8.78 -9.14
C GLN A 369 -13.48 8.81 -7.87
N PRO A 370 -13.99 9.31 -6.70
CA PRO A 370 -13.18 9.36 -5.50
C PRO A 370 -12.86 7.97 -4.95
N GLY A 371 -11.62 7.76 -4.53
CA GLY A 371 -11.20 6.47 -4.01
C GLY A 371 -9.69 6.27 -4.13
N HIS A 372 -9.28 5.04 -3.93
CA HIS A 372 -7.89 4.61 -4.07
C HIS A 372 -7.78 3.53 -5.12
N TYR A 373 -6.74 3.63 -5.93
CA TYR A 373 -6.50 2.75 -7.07
C TYR A 373 -5.05 2.29 -7.07
N LEU A 374 -4.83 1.02 -7.36
CA LEU A 374 -3.52 0.50 -7.69
C LEU A 374 -3.47 0.26 -9.19
N ALA A 375 -2.66 1.02 -9.89
CA ALA A 375 -2.38 0.82 -11.30
C ALA A 375 -1.05 0.08 -11.44
N TYR A 376 -1.04 -1.03 -12.19
CA TYR A 376 0.11 -1.89 -12.40
C TYR A 376 0.35 -2.09 -13.89
N ILE A 377 1.59 -1.97 -14.31
CA ILE A 377 2.02 -2.23 -15.68
C ILE A 377 2.72 -3.59 -15.73
N ASP A 378 2.18 -4.51 -16.50
CA ASP A 378 2.84 -5.79 -16.76
C ASP A 378 4.08 -5.55 -17.63
N PRO A 379 5.30 -5.89 -17.15
CA PRO A 379 6.52 -5.60 -17.88
C PRO A 379 6.67 -6.40 -19.18
N ALA A 380 5.98 -7.52 -19.32
CA ALA A 380 6.06 -8.37 -20.50
C ALA A 380 5.04 -7.98 -21.58
N SER A 381 3.78 -7.74 -21.19
CA SER A 381 2.71 -7.38 -22.12
C SER A 381 2.55 -5.87 -22.28
N ARG A 382 3.11 -5.06 -21.39
CA ARG A 382 2.88 -3.60 -21.27
C ARG A 382 1.41 -3.23 -21.07
N GLU A 383 0.60 -4.19 -20.65
CA GLU A 383 -0.80 -3.94 -20.34
C GLU A 383 -0.93 -3.31 -18.96
N LEU A 384 -1.77 -2.30 -18.88
CA LEU A 384 -2.13 -1.63 -17.65
C LEU A 384 -3.32 -2.33 -17.00
N THR A 385 -3.19 -2.63 -15.72
CA THR A 385 -4.27 -3.15 -14.88
C THR A 385 -4.54 -2.16 -13.76
N VAL A 386 -5.78 -1.73 -13.60
CA VAL A 386 -6.21 -0.83 -12.53
C VAL A 386 -7.11 -1.57 -11.56
N LEU A 387 -6.80 -1.44 -10.28
CA LEU A 387 -7.51 -2.09 -9.18
C LEU A 387 -8.07 -1.04 -8.23
N ALA A 388 -9.37 -1.06 -7.97
CA ALA A 388 -9.94 -0.26 -6.89
C ALA A 388 -9.57 -0.86 -5.53
N VAL A 389 -8.89 -0.08 -4.68
CA VAL A 389 -8.49 -0.47 -3.32
C VAL A 389 -9.60 -0.07 -2.36
N ARG A 390 -10.56 -0.98 -2.17
CA ARG A 390 -11.70 -0.73 -1.28
C ARG A 390 -11.29 -0.80 0.19
N GLY A 391 -11.94 0.04 1.01
CA GLY A 391 -11.74 0.04 2.46
C GLY A 391 -10.62 0.93 2.96
N PHE A 392 -9.74 1.43 2.09
CA PHE A 392 -8.81 2.49 2.44
C PHE A 392 -9.48 3.84 2.17
N ALA A 393 -9.34 4.78 3.09
CA ALA A 393 -9.87 6.13 2.91
C ALA A 393 -8.95 7.17 3.54
N GLU A 394 -8.90 8.34 2.93
CA GLU A 394 -8.20 9.51 3.45
C GLU A 394 -9.07 10.76 3.36
N GLN A 395 -8.79 11.71 4.22
CA GLN A 395 -9.35 13.03 4.21
C GLN A 395 -8.30 14.03 4.68
N LEU A 396 -8.10 15.06 3.90
CA LEU A 396 -7.21 16.18 4.19
C LEU A 396 -8.07 17.44 4.36
N ASP A 397 -8.08 17.99 5.56
CA ASP A 397 -8.71 19.27 5.89
C ASP A 397 -7.62 20.34 5.98
N VAL A 398 -7.70 21.40 5.19
CA VAL A 398 -6.81 22.56 5.26
C VAL A 398 -7.63 23.79 5.62
N TYR A 399 -7.24 24.50 6.65
CA TYR A 399 -8.03 25.58 7.22
C TYR A 399 -7.17 26.60 7.97
N VAL A 400 -7.71 27.80 8.19
CA VAL A 400 -7.12 28.82 9.05
C VAL A 400 -7.76 28.76 10.43
N ARG A 401 -6.96 28.71 11.48
CA ARG A 401 -7.44 28.78 12.87
C ARG A 401 -6.52 29.66 13.68
N ASP A 402 -7.08 30.61 14.39
CA ASP A 402 -6.35 31.62 15.19
C ASP A 402 -5.29 32.36 14.36
N GLY A 403 -5.57 32.64 13.07
CA GLY A 403 -4.65 33.25 12.12
C GLY A 403 -3.52 32.36 11.60
N GLU A 404 -3.47 31.08 12.03
CA GLU A 404 -2.49 30.10 11.57
C GLU A 404 -3.10 29.15 10.54
N LEU A 405 -2.36 28.91 9.47
CA LEU A 405 -2.72 27.90 8.48
C LEU A 405 -2.38 26.51 9.00
N ARG A 406 -3.37 25.65 9.10
CA ARG A 406 -3.27 24.29 9.64
C ARG A 406 -3.86 23.26 8.68
N ALA A 407 -3.40 22.01 8.82
CA ALA A 407 -4.09 20.91 8.16
C ALA A 407 -4.12 19.66 9.05
N GLU A 408 -5.16 18.86 8.81
CA GLU A 408 -5.33 17.54 9.41
C GLU A 408 -5.53 16.53 8.28
N HIS A 409 -4.64 15.54 8.19
CA HIS A 409 -4.71 14.48 7.19
C HIS A 409 -4.98 13.15 7.87
N ALA A 410 -6.21 12.70 7.82
CA ALA A 410 -6.69 11.50 8.48
C ALA A 410 -6.79 10.33 7.52
N PHE A 411 -6.25 9.19 7.95
CA PHE A 411 -6.30 7.93 7.21
C PHE A 411 -7.04 6.86 7.99
N SER A 412 -7.84 6.08 7.28
CA SER A 412 -8.59 4.97 7.85
C SER A 412 -8.59 3.75 6.93
N VAL A 413 -8.76 2.58 7.54
CA VAL A 413 -8.94 1.33 6.82
C VAL A 413 -10.20 0.63 7.35
N PHE A 414 -11.14 0.33 6.45
CA PHE A 414 -12.47 -0.19 6.79
C PHE A 414 -13.19 0.63 7.88
N GLY A 415 -13.10 1.96 7.80
CA GLY A 415 -13.70 2.88 8.74
C GLY A 415 -12.93 3.09 10.05
N LEU A 416 -11.87 2.31 10.33
CA LEU A 416 -11.06 2.45 11.54
C LEU A 416 -9.87 3.36 11.28
N PRO A 417 -9.75 4.47 12.03
CA PRO A 417 -8.63 5.39 11.89
C PRO A 417 -7.33 4.71 12.33
N PHE A 418 -6.25 4.92 11.59
CA PHE A 418 -4.94 4.35 11.92
C PHE A 418 -3.82 5.41 12.01
N LEU A 419 -3.95 6.52 11.28
CA LEU A 419 -2.99 7.60 11.26
C LEU A 419 -3.72 8.93 11.09
N VAL A 420 -3.28 9.94 11.84
CA VAL A 420 -3.61 11.35 11.61
C VAL A 420 -2.30 12.12 11.58
N LEU A 421 -2.11 12.94 10.56
CA LEU A 421 -1.00 13.87 10.44
C LEU A 421 -1.54 15.27 10.69
N HIS A 422 -1.07 15.93 11.72
CA HIS A 422 -1.36 17.34 11.97
C HIS A 422 -0.24 18.18 11.39
N TYR A 423 -0.60 19.22 10.66
CA TYR A 423 0.34 20.17 10.06
C TYR A 423 0.13 21.56 10.62
N ARG A 424 1.24 22.26 10.86
CA ARG A 424 1.30 23.71 10.94
C ARG A 424 2.10 24.22 9.76
N MET A 425 1.56 25.20 9.08
CA MET A 425 2.16 25.72 7.86
C MET A 425 2.54 27.17 8.08
N HIS A 426 3.82 27.46 7.88
CA HIS A 426 4.38 28.81 8.07
C HIS A 426 4.87 29.34 6.74
N ARG A 427 4.49 30.57 6.41
CA ARG A 427 4.99 31.23 5.22
C ARG A 427 6.49 31.48 5.38
N LYS A 428 7.26 31.09 4.39
CA LYS A 428 8.70 31.35 4.33
C LYS A 428 8.93 32.85 4.26
N PRO A 429 9.98 33.41 4.89
CA PRO A 429 10.36 34.79 4.66
C PRO A 429 10.64 34.99 3.17
N ALA A 430 10.23 36.15 2.64
CA ALA A 430 10.53 36.50 1.26
C ALA A 430 12.05 36.44 1.06
N SER A 431 12.51 35.66 0.07
CA SER A 431 13.92 35.73 -0.32
C SER A 431 14.22 37.18 -0.73
N PRO A 432 15.31 37.78 -0.21
CA PRO A 432 15.73 39.08 -0.72
C PRO A 432 15.88 38.93 -2.24
N ALA A 433 15.28 39.86 -2.97
CA ALA A 433 15.40 39.91 -4.42
C ALA A 433 16.90 39.95 -4.79
N ALA A 434 17.34 38.96 -5.58
CA ALA A 434 18.69 38.83 -6.07
C ALA A 434 18.97 39.88 -7.13
#